data_6e0fb4aa785cee0f49f50a8ebcd9b954
#
_entry.id   6e0fb4aa785cee0f49f50a8ebcd9b954
#
_cell.length_a   1.000
_cell.length_b   1.000
_cell.length_c   1.000
_cell.angle_alpha   90.00
_cell.angle_beta   90.00
_cell.angle_gamma   90.00
#
_symmetry.space_group_name_H-M   'P 1'
#
loop_
_entity.id
_entity.type
_entity.pdbx_description
1 polymer ?
#
loop_
_entity_poly.entity_id
_entity_poly.type
_entity_poly.pdbx_seq_one_letter_code
_entity_poly.pdbx_strand_id
1 'polypeptide(L)'
;MEGHYWPHGASDGAGGGLVRLRKRASEFFESLSVAELAREAHRHLWVSDWLRLAEDYRSSAESARADGAGRIAREAWMCALMAFEVARSLSSPGDLASADFADKVGLSLRSFADDAVHAIERVEIDGFDQGALTGYFLPALRHGPSAPAVICVADEDITLASMVSRLLPAALRRNMSLLLIDPGNSPVRRPLKQEHILQCWLDYLEARPDVDAQRIAIYGEGAGASHASRLVLSDRRIAAAVCDGGLLRLVTQRASVHWMTGVEQVAAGEVPMRPLPSSRRMACPLLMVVGSRSMMREQEALELQAGYRQAGADCSVVVPNRIPYPLGEVENFVTVDDFIFEWLDAKLGAARRLDPVTYL
;
A
#
# COMPACT_ATOMS: atom_id res chain seq x y z
N MET A 1 -29.29 -20.22 -21.26
CA MET A 1 -28.45 -20.92 -20.26
C MET A 1 -27.37 -19.93 -19.88
N GLU A 2 -27.64 -19.15 -18.83
CA GLU A 2 -26.69 -18.16 -18.32
C GLU A 2 -25.71 -18.91 -17.44
N GLY A 3 -24.47 -19.00 -17.92
CA GLY A 3 -23.38 -19.56 -17.16
C GLY A 3 -23.04 -18.63 -16.00
N HIS A 4 -23.32 -19.10 -14.79
CA HIS A 4 -22.80 -18.49 -13.58
C HIS A 4 -21.27 -18.58 -13.61
N TYR A 5 -20.63 -17.50 -14.00
CA TYR A 5 -19.17 -17.35 -13.92
C TYR A 5 -18.75 -17.10 -12.46
N TRP A 6 -19.01 -18.10 -11.61
CA TRP A 6 -18.36 -18.22 -10.33
C TRP A 6 -17.30 -19.32 -10.46
N PRO A 7 -16.04 -19.03 -10.23
CA PRO A 7 -15.03 -20.08 -10.30
C PRO A 7 -15.20 -21.04 -9.13
N HIS A 8 -16.04 -22.03 -9.33
CA HIS A 8 -16.12 -23.18 -8.46
C HIS A 8 -14.84 -23.99 -8.59
N GLY A 9 -14.26 -24.34 -7.48
CA GLY A 9 -13.26 -25.39 -7.48
C GLY A 9 -12.27 -25.32 -6.37
N ALA A 10 -12.42 -26.33 -5.53
CA ALA A 10 -11.40 -27.02 -4.78
C ALA A 10 -10.96 -26.40 -3.46
N SER A 11 -11.56 -26.90 -2.43
CA SER A 11 -10.88 -27.28 -1.20
C SER A 11 -9.75 -28.24 -1.55
N ASP A 12 -8.54 -27.76 -1.81
CA ASP A 12 -7.39 -28.64 -1.96
C ASP A 12 -6.17 -28.10 -1.24
N GLY A 13 -5.72 -28.90 -0.27
CA GLY A 13 -4.34 -29.06 0.14
C GLY A 13 -3.64 -27.87 0.80
N ALA A 14 -3.28 -28.06 2.03
CA ALA A 14 -2.43 -27.19 2.83
C ALA A 14 -1.16 -26.72 2.09
N GLY A 15 -1.07 -25.42 1.82
CA GLY A 15 0.13 -24.76 1.32
C GLY A 15 -0.02 -24.24 -0.12
N GLY A 16 -0.61 -23.07 -0.27
CA GLY A 16 -0.79 -22.38 -1.55
C GLY A 16 -2.15 -21.72 -1.71
N GLY A 17 -2.96 -21.72 -0.69
CA GLY A 17 -4.31 -21.14 -0.70
C GLY A 17 -4.28 -19.66 -1.00
N LEU A 18 -3.41 -18.91 -0.34
CA LEU A 18 -3.27 -17.47 -0.54
C LEU A 18 -2.76 -17.11 -1.95
N VAL A 19 -1.80 -17.85 -2.48
CA VAL A 19 -1.29 -17.60 -3.84
C VAL A 19 -2.38 -17.85 -4.88
N ARG A 20 -3.14 -18.92 -4.72
CA ARG A 20 -4.28 -19.25 -5.62
C ARG A 20 -5.39 -18.22 -5.50
N LEU A 21 -5.70 -17.78 -4.26
CA LEU A 21 -6.71 -16.75 -4.03
C LEU A 21 -6.31 -15.41 -4.66
N ARG A 22 -5.06 -14.99 -4.51
CA ARG A 22 -4.55 -13.76 -5.15
C ARG A 22 -4.64 -13.85 -6.68
N LYS A 23 -4.21 -14.96 -7.26
CA LYS A 23 -4.35 -15.19 -8.70
C LYS A 23 -5.81 -15.11 -9.15
N ARG A 24 -6.72 -15.79 -8.42
CA ARG A 24 -8.15 -15.75 -8.68
C ARG A 24 -8.72 -14.33 -8.57
N ALA A 25 -8.32 -13.56 -7.57
CA ALA A 25 -8.75 -12.18 -7.41
C ALA A 25 -8.25 -11.31 -8.57
N SER A 26 -6.98 -11.46 -8.98
CA SER A 26 -6.44 -10.75 -10.13
C SER A 26 -7.20 -11.09 -11.42
N GLU A 27 -7.40 -12.38 -11.72
CA GLU A 27 -8.16 -12.83 -12.88
C GLU A 27 -9.61 -12.33 -12.86
N PHE A 28 -10.23 -12.27 -11.68
CA PHE A 28 -11.57 -11.71 -11.50
C PHE A 28 -11.59 -10.23 -11.90
N PHE A 29 -10.68 -9.40 -11.37
CA PHE A 29 -10.60 -7.98 -11.73
C PHE A 29 -10.31 -7.77 -13.22
N GLU A 30 -9.46 -8.58 -13.83
CA GLU A 30 -9.15 -8.51 -15.26
C GLU A 30 -10.34 -8.88 -16.14
N SER A 31 -11.24 -9.73 -15.65
CA SER A 31 -12.46 -10.14 -16.37
C SER A 31 -13.60 -9.13 -16.31
N LEU A 32 -13.52 -8.14 -15.39
CA LEU A 32 -14.58 -7.15 -15.21
C LEU A 32 -14.69 -6.21 -16.42
N SER A 33 -15.94 -5.91 -16.79
CA SER A 33 -16.24 -4.91 -17.80
C SER A 33 -17.05 -3.74 -17.21
N VAL A 34 -16.96 -2.58 -17.87
CA VAL A 34 -17.77 -1.39 -17.50
C VAL A 34 -19.27 -1.72 -17.44
N ALA A 35 -19.75 -2.51 -18.41
CA ALA A 35 -21.17 -2.86 -18.52
C ALA A 35 -21.63 -3.76 -17.35
N GLU A 36 -20.77 -4.64 -16.86
CA GLU A 36 -21.07 -5.51 -15.72
C GLU A 36 -21.00 -4.74 -14.40
N LEU A 37 -19.98 -3.90 -14.22
CA LEU A 37 -19.85 -3.04 -13.04
C LEU A 37 -20.98 -2.02 -12.90
N ALA A 38 -21.54 -1.53 -14.03
CA ALA A 38 -22.67 -0.63 -14.03
C ALA A 38 -23.97 -1.30 -13.54
N ARG A 39 -24.04 -2.65 -13.52
CA ARG A 39 -25.19 -3.39 -13.02
C ARG A 39 -25.09 -3.61 -11.52
N GLU A 40 -25.81 -2.84 -10.75
CA GLU A 40 -25.82 -2.90 -9.29
C GLU A 40 -26.09 -4.34 -8.76
N ALA A 41 -27.03 -5.05 -9.35
CA ALA A 41 -27.35 -6.42 -8.97
C ALA A 41 -26.15 -7.38 -9.10
N HIS A 42 -25.30 -7.21 -10.13
CA HIS A 42 -24.10 -8.02 -10.29
C HIS A 42 -23.06 -7.71 -9.21
N ARG A 43 -22.87 -6.42 -8.91
CA ARG A 43 -21.93 -6.02 -7.83
C ARG A 43 -22.36 -6.59 -6.48
N HIS A 44 -23.63 -6.50 -6.13
CA HIS A 44 -24.14 -7.07 -4.87
C HIS A 44 -23.93 -8.58 -4.80
N LEU A 45 -24.11 -9.31 -5.91
CA LEU A 45 -23.83 -10.74 -5.96
C LEU A 45 -22.34 -11.03 -5.74
N TRP A 46 -21.44 -10.30 -6.43
CA TRP A 46 -20.00 -10.49 -6.25
C TRP A 46 -19.53 -10.13 -4.83
N VAL A 47 -20.01 -9.02 -4.28
CA VAL A 47 -19.73 -8.65 -2.88
C VAL A 47 -20.17 -9.75 -1.94
N SER A 48 -21.42 -10.27 -2.10
CA SER A 48 -21.95 -11.35 -1.28
C SER A 48 -21.13 -12.64 -1.42
N ASP A 49 -20.70 -12.98 -2.63
CA ASP A 49 -19.90 -14.18 -2.87
C ASP A 49 -18.49 -14.07 -2.25
N TRP A 50 -17.85 -12.89 -2.36
CA TRP A 50 -16.54 -12.64 -1.72
C TRP A 50 -16.64 -12.59 -0.21
N LEU A 51 -17.73 -12.06 0.36
CA LEU A 51 -18.00 -12.09 1.81
C LEU A 51 -18.20 -13.51 2.30
N ARG A 52 -18.97 -14.33 1.57
CA ARG A 52 -19.15 -15.75 1.91
C ARG A 52 -17.82 -16.50 1.87
N LEU A 53 -17.00 -16.28 0.84
CA LEU A 53 -15.67 -16.89 0.74
C LEU A 53 -14.77 -16.45 1.91
N ALA A 54 -14.83 -15.20 2.34
CA ALA A 54 -14.09 -14.72 3.50
C ALA A 54 -14.52 -15.44 4.79
N GLU A 55 -15.82 -15.66 4.99
CA GLU A 55 -16.35 -16.40 6.14
C GLU A 55 -15.96 -17.89 6.10
N ASP A 56 -15.94 -18.52 4.92
CA ASP A 56 -15.49 -19.90 4.76
C ASP A 56 -14.01 -20.05 5.16
N TYR A 57 -13.17 -19.10 4.75
CA TYR A 57 -11.75 -19.07 5.17
C TYR A 57 -11.60 -18.78 6.65
N ARG A 58 -12.41 -17.88 7.23
CA ARG A 58 -12.43 -17.60 8.66
C ARG A 58 -12.76 -18.85 9.47
N SER A 59 -13.81 -19.56 9.09
CA SER A 59 -14.21 -20.81 9.73
C SER A 59 -13.12 -21.88 9.61
N SER A 60 -12.48 -21.98 8.45
CA SER A 60 -11.36 -22.90 8.24
C SER A 60 -10.15 -22.54 9.11
N ALA A 61 -9.89 -21.26 9.31
CA ALA A 61 -8.81 -20.78 10.17
C ALA A 61 -9.07 -21.12 11.66
N GLU A 62 -10.31 -20.94 12.13
CA GLU A 62 -10.72 -21.28 13.49
C GLU A 62 -10.56 -22.80 13.74
N SER A 63 -11.00 -23.63 12.78
CA SER A 63 -10.83 -25.08 12.87
C SER A 63 -9.35 -25.48 12.90
N ALA A 64 -8.55 -24.96 11.99
CA ALA A 64 -7.11 -25.25 11.94
C ALA A 64 -6.38 -24.80 13.22
N ARG A 65 -6.80 -23.68 13.82
CA ARG A 65 -6.28 -23.22 15.12
C ARG A 65 -6.65 -24.17 16.25
N ALA A 66 -7.89 -24.65 16.28
CA ALA A 66 -8.35 -25.64 17.27
C ALA A 66 -7.58 -26.96 17.15
N ASP A 67 -7.21 -27.36 15.94
CA ASP A 67 -6.41 -28.55 15.66
C ASP A 67 -4.89 -28.36 15.88
N GLY A 68 -4.47 -27.19 16.35
CA GLY A 68 -3.05 -26.85 16.57
C GLY A 68 -2.25 -26.63 15.27
N ALA A 69 -2.91 -26.52 14.12
CA ALA A 69 -2.30 -26.33 12.82
C ALA A 69 -2.06 -24.82 12.51
N GLY A 70 -1.25 -24.14 13.35
CA GLY A 70 -1.10 -22.67 13.34
C GLY A 70 -0.70 -22.10 11.98
N ARG A 71 0.20 -22.76 11.22
CA ARG A 71 0.58 -22.31 9.87
C ARG A 71 -0.62 -22.28 8.90
N ILE A 72 -1.48 -23.30 8.97
CA ILE A 72 -2.68 -23.40 8.13
C ILE A 72 -3.70 -22.35 8.56
N ALA A 73 -3.90 -22.19 9.87
CA ALA A 73 -4.78 -21.18 10.43
C ALA A 73 -4.39 -19.76 9.96
N ARG A 74 -3.11 -19.44 10.03
CA ARG A 74 -2.59 -18.14 9.57
C ARG A 74 -2.84 -17.91 8.07
N GLU A 75 -2.52 -18.88 7.21
CA GLU A 75 -2.77 -18.75 5.78
C GLU A 75 -4.26 -18.55 5.50
N ALA A 76 -5.13 -19.25 6.21
CA ALA A 76 -6.58 -19.12 6.09
C ALA A 76 -7.06 -17.73 6.58
N TRP A 77 -6.52 -17.19 7.68
CA TRP A 77 -6.80 -15.81 8.11
C TRP A 77 -6.39 -14.77 7.08
N MET A 78 -5.23 -14.93 6.44
CA MET A 78 -4.81 -14.05 5.33
C MET A 78 -5.74 -14.17 4.12
N CYS A 79 -6.21 -15.37 3.80
CA CYS A 79 -7.20 -15.57 2.75
C CYS A 79 -8.53 -14.87 3.10
N ALA A 80 -8.97 -14.95 4.34
CA ALA A 80 -10.18 -14.25 4.80
C ALA A 80 -10.04 -12.74 4.63
N LEU A 81 -8.94 -12.16 5.12
CA LEU A 81 -8.64 -10.73 4.99
C LEU A 81 -8.59 -10.29 3.52
N MET A 82 -7.95 -11.07 2.66
CA MET A 82 -7.88 -10.80 1.23
C MET A 82 -9.27 -10.83 0.57
N ALA A 83 -10.11 -11.80 0.90
CA ALA A 83 -11.47 -11.88 0.35
C ALA A 83 -12.36 -10.72 0.84
N PHE A 84 -12.23 -10.31 2.11
CA PHE A 84 -12.87 -9.09 2.61
C PHE A 84 -12.42 -7.84 1.85
N GLU A 85 -11.14 -7.73 1.52
CA GLU A 85 -10.61 -6.58 0.78
C GLU A 85 -11.15 -6.54 -0.66
N VAL A 86 -11.28 -7.68 -1.34
CA VAL A 86 -11.92 -7.72 -2.66
C VAL A 86 -13.39 -7.28 -2.55
N ALA A 87 -14.14 -7.77 -1.56
CA ALA A 87 -15.52 -7.34 -1.33
C ALA A 87 -15.60 -5.83 -1.09
N ARG A 88 -14.69 -5.27 -0.29
CA ARG A 88 -14.61 -3.84 -0.01
C ARG A 88 -14.35 -3.02 -1.29
N SER A 89 -13.45 -3.45 -2.15
CA SER A 89 -13.10 -2.73 -3.38
C SER A 89 -14.23 -2.68 -4.43
N LEU A 90 -15.22 -3.58 -4.32
CA LEU A 90 -16.40 -3.64 -5.17
C LEU A 90 -17.61 -2.90 -4.57
N SER A 91 -17.53 -2.50 -3.32
CA SER A 91 -18.64 -1.94 -2.56
C SER A 91 -18.68 -0.42 -2.64
N SER A 92 -19.87 0.14 -2.56
CA SER A 92 -20.05 1.56 -2.36
C SER A 92 -19.74 1.96 -0.91
N PRO A 93 -19.36 3.21 -0.64
CA PRO A 93 -19.03 3.66 0.71
C PRO A 93 -20.10 3.40 1.78
N GLY A 94 -21.36 3.16 1.41
CA GLY A 94 -22.46 2.84 2.31
C GLY A 94 -22.76 1.35 2.47
N ASP A 95 -22.34 0.51 1.54
CA ASP A 95 -22.77 -0.90 1.47
C ASP A 95 -22.14 -1.78 2.56
N LEU A 96 -20.93 -1.45 2.99
CA LEU A 96 -20.19 -2.17 4.03
C LEU A 96 -20.03 -1.34 5.32
N ALA A 97 -20.80 -0.28 5.48
CA ALA A 97 -20.80 0.55 6.70
C ALA A 97 -21.41 -0.14 7.91
N SER A 98 -21.69 -1.45 7.83
CA SER A 98 -22.20 -2.21 8.97
C SER A 98 -21.08 -2.45 9.98
N ALA A 99 -21.38 -2.23 11.27
CA ALA A 99 -20.49 -2.57 12.37
C ALA A 99 -20.06 -4.05 12.30
N ASP A 100 -20.94 -4.93 11.84
CA ASP A 100 -20.68 -6.37 11.65
C ASP A 100 -19.53 -6.65 10.68
N PHE A 101 -19.44 -5.92 9.55
CA PHE A 101 -18.31 -6.08 8.61
C PHE A 101 -16.98 -5.66 9.24
N ALA A 102 -16.96 -4.47 9.86
CA ALA A 102 -15.76 -3.96 10.53
C ALA A 102 -15.30 -4.89 11.66
N ASP A 103 -16.25 -5.42 12.44
CA ASP A 103 -15.97 -6.37 13.52
C ASP A 103 -15.38 -7.68 13.00
N LYS A 104 -15.91 -8.24 11.91
CA LYS A 104 -15.39 -9.46 11.28
C LYS A 104 -13.98 -9.29 10.75
N VAL A 105 -13.73 -8.19 10.05
CA VAL A 105 -12.39 -7.85 9.57
C VAL A 105 -11.42 -7.64 10.74
N GLY A 106 -11.84 -6.91 11.76
CA GLY A 106 -11.05 -6.67 12.97
C GLY A 106 -10.74 -7.95 13.75
N LEU A 107 -11.70 -8.88 13.88
CA LEU A 107 -11.47 -10.19 14.48
C LEU A 107 -10.48 -11.02 13.67
N SER A 108 -10.61 -11.04 12.34
CA SER A 108 -9.70 -11.77 11.47
C SER A 108 -8.27 -11.25 11.59
N LEU A 109 -8.10 -9.92 11.63
CA LEU A 109 -6.79 -9.30 11.83
C LEU A 109 -6.17 -9.64 13.19
N ARG A 110 -6.96 -9.55 14.27
CA ARG A 110 -6.49 -9.92 15.61
C ARG A 110 -6.08 -11.39 15.68
N SER A 111 -6.92 -12.29 15.16
CA SER A 111 -6.62 -13.72 15.16
C SER A 111 -5.39 -14.07 14.31
N PHE A 112 -5.16 -13.33 13.21
CA PHE A 112 -3.95 -13.43 12.42
C PHE A 112 -2.72 -12.94 13.21
N ALA A 113 -2.86 -11.83 13.94
CA ALA A 113 -1.77 -11.23 14.72
C ALA A 113 -1.38 -12.06 15.95
N ASP A 114 -2.34 -12.76 16.58
CA ASP A 114 -2.12 -13.58 17.77
C ASP A 114 -1.38 -14.89 17.49
N ASP A 115 -1.18 -15.25 16.22
CA ASP A 115 -0.46 -16.47 15.86
C ASP A 115 1.06 -16.27 15.93
N ALA A 116 1.67 -16.86 16.94
CA ALA A 116 2.96 -16.54 17.54
C ALA A 116 4.23 -16.67 16.65
N VAL A 117 4.13 -17.17 15.42
CA VAL A 117 5.35 -17.43 14.61
C VAL A 117 5.87 -16.18 13.88
N HIS A 118 5.00 -15.22 13.57
CA HIS A 118 5.36 -13.92 12.96
C HIS A 118 4.35 -12.88 13.41
N ALA A 119 4.37 -12.58 14.71
CA ALA A 119 3.46 -11.64 15.33
C ALA A 119 3.56 -10.26 14.63
N ILE A 120 2.42 -9.62 14.42
CA ILE A 120 2.41 -8.19 14.15
C ILE A 120 2.86 -7.50 15.44
N GLU A 121 4.05 -6.93 15.43
CA GLU A 121 4.57 -6.17 16.56
C GLU A 121 3.91 -4.80 16.59
N ARG A 122 3.08 -4.53 17.58
CA ARG A 122 2.63 -3.16 17.84
C ARG A 122 3.79 -2.40 18.47
N VAL A 123 4.24 -1.37 17.78
CA VAL A 123 5.38 -0.55 18.18
C VAL A 123 4.90 0.80 18.64
N GLU A 124 5.39 1.25 19.78
CA GLU A 124 5.21 2.61 20.27
C GLU A 124 6.58 3.28 20.42
N ILE A 125 6.77 4.42 19.78
CA ILE A 125 7.98 5.23 19.91
C ILE A 125 7.61 6.62 20.43
N ASP A 126 8.55 7.23 21.15
CA ASP A 126 8.38 8.61 21.61
C ASP A 126 8.61 9.58 20.42
N GLY A 127 7.60 10.33 20.09
CA GLY A 127 7.64 11.32 19.01
C GLY A 127 8.11 12.71 19.46
N PHE A 128 8.95 12.80 20.49
CA PHE A 128 9.35 14.07 21.14
C PHE A 128 8.11 14.83 21.65
N ASP A 129 7.88 16.04 21.16
CA ASP A 129 6.75 16.89 21.56
C ASP A 129 5.37 16.39 21.07
N GLN A 130 5.32 15.26 20.35
CA GLN A 130 4.10 14.73 19.72
C GLN A 130 3.33 13.71 20.56
N GLY A 131 3.97 13.19 21.59
CA GLY A 131 3.47 12.02 22.31
C GLY A 131 3.86 10.71 21.62
N ALA A 132 3.29 9.61 22.09
CA ALA A 132 3.59 8.29 21.57
C ALA A 132 3.08 8.11 20.13
N LEU A 133 3.97 7.71 19.23
CA LEU A 133 3.65 7.32 17.86
C LEU A 133 3.43 5.82 17.83
N THR A 134 2.30 5.37 17.29
CA THR A 134 1.98 3.94 17.16
C THR A 134 2.16 3.49 15.72
N GLY A 135 2.80 2.35 15.51
CA GLY A 135 2.93 1.66 14.24
C GLY A 135 2.90 0.14 14.44
N TYR A 136 2.90 -0.58 13.34
CA TYR A 136 2.86 -2.04 13.33
C TYR A 136 3.98 -2.58 12.46
N PHE A 137 4.90 -3.31 13.08
CA PHE A 137 6.01 -3.93 12.37
C PHE A 137 5.72 -5.42 12.10
N LEU A 138 5.89 -5.81 10.85
CA LEU A 138 5.70 -7.15 10.34
C LEU A 138 7.03 -7.64 9.79
N PRO A 139 7.75 -8.54 10.48
CA PRO A 139 9.07 -8.98 10.07
C PRO A 139 9.03 -9.86 8.82
N ALA A 140 10.12 -9.86 8.07
CA ALA A 140 10.33 -10.76 6.94
C ALA A 140 10.37 -12.23 7.41
N LEU A 141 9.96 -13.17 6.53
CA LEU A 141 9.81 -14.58 6.88
C LEU A 141 11.14 -15.33 7.07
N ARG A 142 12.17 -14.95 6.31
CA ARG A 142 13.43 -15.70 6.31
C ARG A 142 14.37 -15.14 7.36
N HIS A 143 14.81 -15.99 8.26
CA HIS A 143 15.89 -15.68 9.20
C HIS A 143 17.21 -15.52 8.43
N GLY A 144 17.53 -14.28 8.11
CA GLY A 144 18.81 -13.86 7.55
C GLY A 144 19.47 -12.85 8.50
N PRO A 145 20.69 -12.36 8.19
CA PRO A 145 21.35 -11.35 9.05
C PRO A 145 20.52 -10.06 9.13
N SER A 146 19.84 -9.66 8.07
CA SER A 146 18.91 -8.53 8.04
C SER A 146 18.11 -8.53 6.72
N ALA A 147 16.91 -7.97 6.72
CA ALA A 147 16.02 -7.89 5.56
C ALA A 147 15.74 -6.44 5.17
N PRO A 148 15.40 -6.16 3.89
CA PRO A 148 14.86 -4.86 3.50
C PRO A 148 13.58 -4.57 4.27
N ALA A 149 13.32 -3.29 4.53
CA ALA A 149 12.09 -2.85 5.17
C ALA A 149 11.39 -1.76 4.34
N VAL A 150 10.07 -1.75 4.39
CA VAL A 150 9.24 -0.74 3.71
C VAL A 150 8.38 -0.03 4.75
N ILE A 151 8.55 1.27 4.88
CA ILE A 151 7.66 2.13 5.64
C ILE A 151 6.41 2.36 4.78
N CYS A 152 5.25 1.94 5.25
CA CYS A 152 3.99 2.08 4.53
C CYS A 152 3.11 3.12 5.21
N VAL A 153 2.79 4.19 4.50
CA VAL A 153 1.94 5.30 4.97
C VAL A 153 0.62 5.24 4.23
N ALA A 154 -0.45 4.90 4.94
CA ALA A 154 -1.80 4.78 4.38
C ALA A 154 -2.43 6.13 4.05
N ASP A 155 -3.48 6.09 3.24
CA ASP A 155 -4.47 7.17 3.15
C ASP A 155 -5.38 7.18 4.38
N GLU A 156 -6.10 8.28 4.59
CA GLU A 156 -6.94 8.49 5.80
C GLU A 156 -8.09 7.48 5.91
N ASP A 157 -8.57 6.95 4.80
CA ASP A 157 -9.67 5.99 4.72
C ASP A 157 -9.22 4.51 4.69
N ILE A 158 -7.91 4.25 4.69
CA ILE A 158 -7.34 2.91 4.61
C ILE A 158 -7.06 2.35 6.00
N THR A 159 -7.67 1.21 6.30
CA THR A 159 -7.49 0.52 7.58
C THR A 159 -6.22 -0.33 7.62
N LEU A 160 -5.73 -0.60 8.84
CA LEU A 160 -4.62 -1.54 9.04
C LEU A 160 -4.90 -2.92 8.41
N ALA A 161 -6.13 -3.41 8.52
CA ALA A 161 -6.51 -4.69 7.93
C ALA A 161 -6.39 -4.68 6.40
N SER A 162 -6.79 -3.57 5.76
CA SER A 162 -6.64 -3.37 4.31
C SER A 162 -5.16 -3.37 3.90
N MET A 163 -4.31 -2.64 4.62
CA MET A 163 -2.86 -2.64 4.37
C MET A 163 -2.25 -4.04 4.52
N VAL A 164 -2.59 -4.75 5.61
CA VAL A 164 -2.08 -6.11 5.85
C VAL A 164 -2.53 -7.06 4.74
N SER A 165 -3.82 -7.04 4.37
CA SER A 165 -4.36 -7.96 3.37
C SER A 165 -3.76 -7.76 1.97
N ARG A 166 -3.44 -6.51 1.62
CA ARG A 166 -2.90 -6.13 0.31
C ARG A 166 -1.39 -6.27 0.24
N LEU A 167 -0.68 -5.62 1.15
CA LEU A 167 0.77 -5.43 1.03
C LEU A 167 1.57 -6.60 1.59
N LEU A 168 1.11 -7.23 2.68
CA LEU A 168 1.86 -8.29 3.33
C LEU A 168 2.14 -9.49 2.42
N PRO A 169 1.17 -10.03 1.63
CA PRO A 169 1.46 -11.13 0.72
C PRO A 169 2.54 -10.83 -0.31
N ALA A 170 2.56 -9.61 -0.84
CA ALA A 170 3.55 -9.17 -1.82
C ALA A 170 4.94 -8.99 -1.21
N ALA A 171 5.01 -8.45 0.02
CA ALA A 171 6.24 -8.28 0.79
C ALA A 171 6.88 -9.61 1.20
N LEU A 172 6.07 -10.54 1.74
CA LEU A 172 6.55 -11.83 2.21
C LEU A 172 7.18 -12.69 1.09
N ARG A 173 6.61 -12.64 -0.12
CA ARG A 173 7.17 -13.33 -1.29
C ARG A 173 8.58 -12.85 -1.63
N ARG A 174 8.93 -11.62 -1.27
CA ARG A 174 10.21 -10.96 -1.55
C ARG A 174 11.08 -10.81 -0.31
N ASN A 175 10.68 -11.43 0.79
CA ASN A 175 11.39 -11.38 2.08
C ASN A 175 11.65 -9.95 2.56
N MET A 176 10.64 -9.09 2.52
CA MET A 176 10.67 -7.72 3.00
C MET A 176 9.86 -7.60 4.30
N SER A 177 10.36 -6.82 5.23
CA SER A 177 9.63 -6.39 6.42
C SER A 177 8.75 -5.18 6.08
N LEU A 178 7.60 -5.05 6.75
CA LEU A 178 6.73 -3.88 6.64
C LEU A 178 6.66 -3.14 7.96
N LEU A 179 6.68 -1.83 7.90
CA LEU A 179 6.28 -0.95 9.00
C LEU A 179 5.04 -0.17 8.56
N LEU A 180 3.88 -0.56 9.07
CA LEU A 180 2.60 0.08 8.74
C LEU A 180 2.34 1.22 9.71
N ILE A 181 2.13 2.42 9.18
CA ILE A 181 1.84 3.64 9.95
C ILE A 181 0.41 4.05 9.66
N ASP A 182 -0.39 4.14 10.72
CA ASP A 182 -1.74 4.67 10.66
C ASP A 182 -1.70 6.18 11.03
N PRO A 183 -1.85 7.08 10.07
CA PRO A 183 -1.81 8.52 10.34
C PRO A 183 -3.01 9.00 11.17
N GLY A 184 -4.15 8.27 11.14
CA GLY A 184 -5.37 8.62 11.87
C GLY A 184 -5.32 8.31 13.37
N ASN A 185 -4.42 7.42 13.80
CA ASN A 185 -4.34 6.95 15.19
C ASN A 185 -3.25 7.65 16.02
N SER A 186 -2.61 8.66 15.44
CA SER A 186 -1.60 9.46 16.15
C SER A 186 -2.28 10.59 16.92
N PRO A 187 -2.14 10.67 18.26
CA PRO A 187 -2.70 11.77 19.06
C PRO A 187 -1.89 13.07 18.86
N VAL A 188 -1.70 13.45 17.61
CA VAL A 188 -0.92 14.65 17.25
C VAL A 188 -1.64 15.89 17.78
N ARG A 189 -1.17 16.41 18.88
CA ARG A 189 -1.72 17.64 19.51
C ARG A 189 -1.34 18.94 18.79
N ARG A 190 -0.40 18.89 17.83
CA ARG A 190 0.04 20.05 17.04
C ARG A 190 0.28 19.62 15.59
N PRO A 191 -0.01 20.47 14.61
CA PRO A 191 0.31 20.20 13.21
C PRO A 191 1.84 20.31 13.01
N LEU A 192 2.57 19.29 13.47
CA LEU A 192 3.97 19.17 13.12
C LEU A 192 4.11 18.74 11.68
N LYS A 193 5.29 19.06 11.16
CA LYS A 193 5.71 18.55 9.86
C LYS A 193 5.75 17.02 9.96
N GLN A 194 4.84 16.34 9.31
CA GLN A 194 4.77 14.87 9.29
C GLN A 194 6.08 14.21 8.82
N GLU A 195 6.94 14.98 8.16
CA GLU A 195 8.32 14.62 7.84
C GLU A 195 9.11 14.17 9.08
N HIS A 196 8.95 14.86 10.21
CA HIS A 196 9.66 14.50 11.45
C HIS A 196 9.13 13.21 12.06
N ILE A 197 7.83 12.94 11.96
CA ILE A 197 7.23 11.67 12.40
C ILE A 197 7.82 10.51 11.60
N LEU A 198 7.91 10.65 10.28
CA LEU A 198 8.50 9.62 9.42
C LEU A 198 9.99 9.45 9.67
N GLN A 199 10.72 10.50 10.04
CA GLN A 199 12.13 10.39 10.45
C GLN A 199 12.28 9.57 11.74
N CYS A 200 11.41 9.75 12.74
CA CYS A 200 11.43 8.91 13.95
C CYS A 200 11.22 7.43 13.60
N TRP A 201 10.33 7.11 12.67
CA TRP A 201 10.12 5.74 12.21
C TRP A 201 11.32 5.18 11.42
N LEU A 202 11.99 6.03 10.67
CA LEU A 202 13.23 5.65 9.98
C LEU A 202 14.35 5.35 10.97
N ASP A 203 14.52 6.20 12.01
CA ASP A 203 15.48 5.97 13.09
C ASP A 203 15.18 4.67 13.85
N TYR A 204 13.90 4.37 14.08
CA TYR A 204 13.48 3.10 14.67
C TYR A 204 13.91 1.90 13.82
N LEU A 205 13.68 1.94 12.50
CA LEU A 205 14.05 0.84 11.61
C LEU A 205 15.58 0.67 11.52
N GLU A 206 16.35 1.76 11.48
CA GLU A 206 17.81 1.68 11.48
C GLU A 206 18.38 1.05 12.74
N ALA A 207 17.72 1.22 13.88
CA ALA A 207 18.14 0.63 15.16
C ALA A 207 17.82 -0.86 15.27
N ARG A 208 17.00 -1.42 14.36
CA ARG A 208 16.61 -2.83 14.41
C ARG A 208 17.69 -3.76 13.84
N PRO A 209 18.09 -4.82 14.56
CA PRO A 209 19.10 -5.76 14.08
C PRO A 209 18.63 -6.66 12.93
N ASP A 210 17.29 -6.84 12.77
CA ASP A 210 16.66 -7.63 11.73
C ASP A 210 16.34 -6.85 10.45
N VAL A 211 16.64 -5.52 10.43
CA VAL A 211 16.45 -4.63 9.28
C VAL A 211 17.81 -4.22 8.71
N ASP A 212 17.91 -4.22 7.38
CA ASP A 212 19.06 -3.68 6.67
C ASP A 212 18.87 -2.16 6.48
N ALA A 213 19.58 -1.38 7.26
CA ALA A 213 19.51 0.08 7.28
C ALA A 213 19.79 0.73 5.92
N GLN A 214 20.51 0.06 5.02
CA GLN A 214 20.79 0.56 3.67
C GLN A 214 19.69 0.22 2.66
N ARG A 215 18.73 -0.61 3.07
CA ARG A 215 17.62 -1.07 2.21
C ARG A 215 16.26 -0.77 2.82
N ILE A 216 16.10 0.46 3.30
CA ILE A 216 14.81 0.97 3.77
C ILE A 216 14.15 1.75 2.65
N ALA A 217 12.94 1.35 2.28
CA ALA A 217 12.10 2.03 1.31
C ALA A 217 10.88 2.69 1.99
N ILE A 218 10.22 3.58 1.25
CA ILE A 218 8.93 4.14 1.65
C ILE A 218 7.87 3.92 0.57
N TYR A 219 6.70 3.51 0.99
CA TYR A 219 5.47 3.43 0.19
C TYR A 219 4.43 4.37 0.81
N GLY A 220 3.92 5.30 0.03
CA GLY A 220 2.81 6.17 0.44
C GLY A 220 1.64 6.02 -0.51
N GLU A 221 0.43 5.86 0.06
CA GLU A 221 -0.83 5.69 -0.66
C GLU A 221 -1.72 6.92 -0.47
N GLY A 222 -2.32 7.44 -1.55
CA GLY A 222 -3.17 8.61 -1.49
C GLY A 222 -2.51 9.83 -0.86
N ALA A 223 -3.04 10.34 0.25
CA ALA A 223 -2.41 11.41 1.04
C ALA A 223 -1.02 11.00 1.58
N GLY A 224 -0.84 9.72 1.92
CA GLY A 224 0.44 9.15 2.33
C GLY A 224 1.55 9.33 1.29
N ALA A 225 1.21 9.34 0.00
CA ALA A 225 2.17 9.61 -1.08
C ALA A 225 2.81 11.01 -0.97
N SER A 226 2.04 12.00 -0.49
CA SER A 226 2.57 13.34 -0.22
C SER A 226 3.61 13.33 0.90
N HIS A 227 3.37 12.53 1.95
CA HIS A 227 4.28 12.41 3.08
C HIS A 227 5.55 11.66 2.68
N ALA A 228 5.41 10.56 1.93
CA ALA A 228 6.53 9.81 1.36
C ALA A 228 7.42 10.71 0.50
N SER A 229 6.84 11.49 -0.42
CA SER A 229 7.58 12.39 -1.30
C SER A 229 8.37 13.48 -0.54
N ARG A 230 7.83 13.99 0.56
CA ARG A 230 8.51 14.98 1.40
C ARG A 230 9.69 14.37 2.14
N LEU A 231 9.51 13.18 2.72
CA LEU A 231 10.61 12.48 3.39
C LEU A 231 11.78 12.26 2.44
N VAL A 232 11.52 11.74 1.25
CA VAL A 232 12.57 11.48 0.24
C VAL A 232 13.32 12.74 -0.19
N LEU A 233 12.68 13.91 -0.17
CA LEU A 233 13.33 15.18 -0.46
C LEU A 233 14.18 15.72 0.71
N SER A 234 13.91 15.27 1.93
CA SER A 234 14.56 15.75 3.15
C SER A 234 15.56 14.77 3.75
N ASP A 235 15.41 13.47 3.47
CA ASP A 235 16.23 12.42 4.05
C ASP A 235 16.82 11.49 2.97
N ARG A 236 18.12 11.28 3.01
CA ARG A 236 18.86 10.48 2.02
C ARG A 236 18.99 9.01 2.39
N ARG A 237 18.50 8.60 3.54
CA ARG A 237 18.55 7.21 4.02
C ARG A 237 17.54 6.31 3.32
N ILE A 238 16.54 6.91 2.65
CA ILE A 238 15.57 6.16 1.86
C ILE A 238 16.22 5.65 0.58
N ALA A 239 16.24 4.33 0.43
CA ALA A 239 16.86 3.65 -0.71
C ALA A 239 15.95 3.60 -1.96
N ALA A 240 14.62 3.63 -1.78
CA ALA A 240 13.64 3.68 -2.87
C ALA A 240 12.30 4.23 -2.35
N ALA A 241 11.53 4.87 -3.22
CA ALA A 241 10.23 5.43 -2.85
C ALA A 241 9.13 5.09 -3.86
N VAL A 242 7.94 4.82 -3.34
CA VAL A 242 6.72 4.63 -4.12
C VAL A 242 5.68 5.65 -3.66
N CYS A 243 5.12 6.39 -4.61
CA CYS A 243 4.03 7.34 -4.40
C CYS A 243 2.80 6.86 -5.18
N ASP A 244 1.96 6.07 -4.50
CA ASP A 244 0.70 5.56 -5.04
C ASP A 244 -0.41 6.60 -4.78
N GLY A 245 -0.73 7.33 -5.82
CA GLY A 245 -1.55 8.55 -5.76
C GLY A 245 -0.86 9.77 -6.35
N GLY A 246 0.40 9.62 -6.75
CA GLY A 246 1.21 10.68 -7.35
C GLY A 246 1.83 11.65 -6.33
N LEU A 247 2.31 12.78 -6.81
CA LEU A 247 3.00 13.79 -5.98
C LEU A 247 2.05 14.94 -5.65
N LEU A 248 1.28 14.83 -4.58
CA LEU A 248 0.26 15.83 -4.17
C LEU A 248 0.81 17.24 -3.90
N ARG A 249 2.09 17.38 -3.58
CA ARG A 249 2.70 18.68 -3.26
C ARG A 249 2.56 19.73 -4.36
N LEU A 250 2.49 19.34 -5.63
CA LEU A 250 2.33 20.26 -6.75
C LEU A 250 0.90 20.82 -6.84
N VAL A 251 -0.09 20.01 -6.49
CA VAL A 251 -1.50 20.40 -6.48
C VAL A 251 -1.78 21.40 -5.36
N THR A 252 -1.26 21.14 -4.14
CA THR A 252 -1.43 22.05 -3.00
C THR A 252 -0.70 23.37 -3.19
N GLN A 253 0.46 23.41 -3.84
CA GLN A 253 1.12 24.67 -4.17
C GLN A 253 0.34 25.49 -5.21
N ARG A 254 -0.26 24.85 -6.22
CA ARG A 254 -1.13 25.55 -7.19
C ARG A 254 -2.38 26.12 -6.52
N ALA A 255 -3.05 25.34 -5.68
CA ALA A 255 -4.23 25.78 -4.95
C ALA A 255 -3.91 26.93 -3.97
N SER A 256 -2.78 26.87 -3.26
CA SER A 256 -2.36 27.92 -2.32
C SER A 256 -1.99 29.21 -3.03
N VAL A 257 -1.33 29.16 -4.18
CA VAL A 257 -1.02 30.34 -5.00
C VAL A 257 -2.28 30.96 -5.56
N HIS A 258 -3.21 30.13 -6.01
CA HIS A 258 -4.52 30.60 -6.54
C HIS A 258 -5.35 31.30 -5.45
N TRP A 259 -5.35 30.76 -4.23
CA TRP A 259 -6.06 31.33 -3.08
C TRP A 259 -5.43 32.65 -2.56
N MET A 260 -4.09 32.73 -2.57
CA MET A 260 -3.38 33.92 -2.07
C MET A 260 -3.40 35.10 -3.05
N THR A 261 -3.52 34.85 -4.34
CA THR A 261 -3.44 35.92 -5.35
C THR A 261 -4.77 36.55 -5.75
N GLY A 262 -5.90 35.92 -5.37
CA GLY A 262 -7.24 36.44 -5.68
C GLY A 262 -7.52 36.63 -7.19
N VAL A 263 -6.68 36.12 -8.07
CA VAL A 263 -6.79 36.27 -9.50
C VAL A 263 -7.68 35.16 -10.06
N GLU A 264 -8.92 35.48 -10.30
CA GLU A 264 -9.96 34.61 -10.84
C GLU A 264 -9.81 34.29 -12.34
N GLN A 265 -8.72 34.75 -12.98
CA GLN A 265 -8.48 34.53 -14.41
C GLN A 265 -7.01 34.23 -14.68
N VAL A 266 -6.59 32.99 -14.45
CA VAL A 266 -5.54 32.46 -15.31
C VAL A 266 -6.28 31.63 -16.37
N ALA A 267 -6.44 32.25 -17.55
CA ALA A 267 -6.76 31.50 -18.77
C ALA A 267 -5.89 30.22 -18.79
N ALA A 268 -6.44 29.15 -19.37
CA ALA A 268 -5.78 27.88 -19.58
C ALA A 268 -4.52 28.03 -20.47
N GLY A 269 -3.58 28.79 -20.00
CA GLY A 269 -2.22 28.92 -20.51
C GLY A 269 -1.32 28.04 -19.66
N GLU A 270 -0.70 27.07 -20.29
CA GLU A 270 0.33 26.22 -19.76
C GLU A 270 1.27 27.02 -18.86
N VAL A 271 1.12 26.86 -17.54
CA VAL A 271 2.16 27.34 -16.61
C VAL A 271 3.30 26.35 -16.77
N PRO A 272 4.42 26.73 -17.38
CA PRO A 272 5.54 25.83 -17.55
C PRO A 272 5.96 25.32 -16.16
N MET A 273 5.95 24.02 -15.99
CA MET A 273 6.38 23.37 -14.76
C MET A 273 7.87 23.70 -14.56
N ARG A 274 8.16 24.62 -13.64
CA ARG A 274 9.54 24.94 -13.31
C ARG A 274 10.22 23.67 -12.80
N PRO A 275 11.38 23.28 -13.36
CA PRO A 275 12.17 22.18 -12.81
C PRO A 275 12.38 22.44 -11.31
N LEU A 276 12.26 21.40 -10.49
CA LEU A 276 12.61 21.47 -9.08
C LEU A 276 14.05 22.03 -8.96
N PRO A 277 14.32 22.98 -8.05
CA PRO A 277 15.67 23.47 -7.82
C PRO A 277 16.63 22.30 -7.63
N SER A 278 17.82 22.37 -8.20
CA SER A 278 18.85 21.33 -8.15
C SER A 278 19.19 20.87 -6.72
N SER A 279 18.94 21.71 -5.72
CA SER A 279 19.08 21.40 -4.29
C SER A 279 18.02 20.47 -3.72
N ARG A 280 16.95 20.16 -4.48
CA ARG A 280 15.84 19.26 -4.08
C ARG A 280 15.72 18.07 -5.03
N ARG A 281 16.84 17.56 -5.53
CA ARG A 281 16.83 16.34 -6.33
C ARG A 281 16.52 15.15 -5.43
N MET A 282 15.63 14.29 -5.89
CA MET A 282 15.45 13.00 -5.26
C MET A 282 16.76 12.20 -5.33
N ALA A 283 17.20 11.72 -4.18
CA ALA A 283 18.46 10.98 -4.06
C ALA A 283 18.28 9.49 -4.33
N CYS A 284 17.04 9.00 -4.35
CA CYS A 284 16.71 7.60 -4.55
C CYS A 284 15.79 7.40 -5.76
N PRO A 285 15.68 6.16 -6.30
CA PRO A 285 14.67 5.78 -7.28
C PRO A 285 13.26 6.09 -6.78
N LEU A 286 12.42 6.63 -7.68
CA LEU A 286 11.03 6.95 -7.42
C LEU A 286 10.11 6.22 -8.39
N LEU A 287 9.08 5.56 -7.86
CA LEU A 287 7.93 5.08 -8.63
C LEU A 287 6.70 5.94 -8.32
N MET A 288 6.09 6.52 -9.34
CA MET A 288 4.77 7.14 -9.26
C MET A 288 3.72 6.17 -9.82
N VAL A 289 2.70 5.86 -9.04
CA VAL A 289 1.54 5.09 -9.49
C VAL A 289 0.37 6.06 -9.66
N VAL A 290 -0.18 6.12 -10.87
CA VAL A 290 -1.29 7.01 -11.24
C VAL A 290 -2.54 6.16 -11.41
N GLY A 291 -3.01 5.59 -10.30
CA GLY A 291 -4.16 4.72 -10.20
C GLY A 291 -5.45 5.43 -9.82
N SER A 292 -6.43 4.67 -9.35
CA SER A 292 -7.75 5.15 -8.93
C SER A 292 -7.72 6.16 -7.76
N ARG A 293 -6.64 6.14 -6.96
CA ARG A 293 -6.43 7.06 -5.83
C ARG A 293 -5.64 8.30 -6.20
N SER A 294 -5.24 8.44 -7.48
CA SER A 294 -4.38 9.54 -7.88
C SER A 294 -5.16 10.83 -8.10
N MET A 295 -4.73 11.88 -7.42
CA MET A 295 -5.17 13.25 -7.70
C MET A 295 -4.39 13.87 -8.87
N MET A 296 -3.35 13.21 -9.36
CA MET A 296 -2.50 13.65 -10.46
C MET A 296 -3.02 13.01 -11.76
N ARG A 297 -3.02 13.78 -12.85
CA ARG A 297 -3.34 13.26 -14.18
C ARG A 297 -2.14 12.50 -14.76
N GLU A 298 -2.42 11.53 -15.60
CA GLU A 298 -1.38 10.74 -16.29
C GLU A 298 -0.37 11.62 -17.03
N GLN A 299 -0.86 12.58 -17.81
CA GLN A 299 0.01 13.50 -18.54
C GLN A 299 0.93 14.29 -17.62
N GLU A 300 0.43 14.78 -16.48
CA GLU A 300 1.24 15.51 -15.49
C GLU A 300 2.33 14.62 -14.88
N ALA A 301 2.03 13.35 -14.63
CA ALA A 301 3.00 12.38 -14.12
C ALA A 301 4.10 12.08 -15.14
N LEU A 302 3.74 11.93 -16.42
CA LEU A 302 4.69 11.70 -17.51
C LEU A 302 5.60 12.92 -17.75
N GLU A 303 5.07 14.13 -17.67
CA GLU A 303 5.84 15.36 -17.75
C GLU A 303 6.83 15.47 -16.57
N LEU A 304 6.39 15.14 -15.36
CA LEU A 304 7.26 15.06 -14.18
C LEU A 304 8.36 14.02 -14.35
N GLN A 305 8.02 12.83 -14.80
CA GLN A 305 9.00 11.78 -15.09
C GLN A 305 10.06 12.27 -16.06
N ALA A 306 9.65 12.90 -17.16
CA ALA A 306 10.58 13.45 -18.14
C ALA A 306 11.52 14.49 -17.52
N GLY A 307 10.99 15.42 -16.70
CA GLY A 307 11.78 16.42 -15.97
C GLY A 307 12.78 15.79 -14.99
N TYR A 308 12.36 14.79 -14.22
CA TYR A 308 13.23 14.08 -13.29
C TYR A 308 14.35 13.32 -14.03
N ARG A 309 14.02 12.63 -15.13
CA ARG A 309 15.00 11.91 -15.94
C ARG A 309 16.02 12.85 -16.60
N GLN A 310 15.57 14.01 -17.10
CA GLN A 310 16.47 15.04 -17.61
C GLN A 310 17.43 15.56 -16.53
N ALA A 311 16.97 15.60 -15.28
CA ALA A 311 17.80 15.96 -14.13
C ALA A 311 18.70 14.81 -13.64
N GLY A 312 18.69 13.65 -14.29
CA GLY A 312 19.50 12.49 -13.94
C GLY A 312 18.93 11.65 -12.78
N ALA A 313 17.66 11.85 -12.41
CA ALA A 313 17.00 11.06 -11.37
C ALA A 313 16.33 9.82 -11.98
N ASP A 314 16.37 8.70 -11.22
CA ASP A 314 15.66 7.47 -11.58
C ASP A 314 14.19 7.60 -11.18
N CYS A 315 13.35 7.92 -12.17
CA CYS A 315 11.92 8.10 -11.97
C CYS A 315 11.12 7.23 -12.95
N SER A 316 10.18 6.46 -12.42
CA SER A 316 9.27 5.60 -13.16
C SER A 316 7.82 6.01 -12.91
N VAL A 317 6.97 5.85 -13.92
CA VAL A 317 5.52 6.04 -13.84
C VAL A 317 4.83 4.76 -14.26
N VAL A 318 3.81 4.38 -13.52
CA VAL A 318 2.88 3.30 -13.83
C VAL A 318 1.46 3.84 -13.79
N VAL A 319 0.70 3.49 -14.81
CA VAL A 319 -0.72 3.81 -14.92
C VAL A 319 -1.47 2.48 -14.94
N PRO A 320 -2.06 2.07 -13.80
CA PRO A 320 -2.88 0.86 -13.75
C PRO A 320 -4.12 0.98 -14.63
N ASN A 321 -4.60 -0.16 -15.12
CA ASN A 321 -5.89 -0.19 -15.79
C ASN A 321 -7.01 0.05 -14.77
N ARG A 322 -7.89 1.00 -15.06
CA ARG A 322 -9.02 1.41 -14.22
C ARG A 322 -10.32 1.21 -14.97
N ILE A 323 -11.29 0.62 -14.32
CA ILE A 323 -12.60 0.40 -14.91
C ILE A 323 -13.58 1.36 -14.25
N PRO A 324 -14.07 2.41 -14.97
CA PRO A 324 -15.02 3.36 -14.43
C PRO A 324 -16.39 2.71 -14.23
N TYR A 325 -17.07 3.08 -13.15
CA TYR A 325 -18.45 2.72 -12.88
C TYR A 325 -19.17 3.87 -12.16
N PRO A 326 -20.50 3.85 -12.01
CA PRO A 326 -21.25 5.01 -11.51
C PRO A 326 -20.83 5.56 -10.14
N LEU A 327 -20.15 4.75 -9.30
CA LEU A 327 -19.77 5.13 -7.95
C LEU A 327 -18.25 5.34 -7.78
N GLY A 328 -17.48 5.29 -8.86
CA GLY A 328 -16.03 5.48 -8.82
C GLY A 328 -15.29 4.68 -9.89
N GLU A 329 -14.16 4.14 -9.52
CA GLU A 329 -13.31 3.31 -10.38
C GLU A 329 -12.89 2.06 -9.64
N VAL A 330 -12.86 0.92 -10.35
CA VAL A 330 -12.30 -0.33 -9.84
C VAL A 330 -10.93 -0.55 -10.47
N GLU A 331 -9.97 -0.90 -9.64
CA GLU A 331 -8.60 -1.18 -10.03
C GLU A 331 -8.21 -2.59 -9.55
N ASN A 332 -7.41 -3.29 -10.34
CA ASN A 332 -6.83 -4.56 -9.92
C ASN A 332 -5.67 -4.31 -8.95
N PHE A 333 -6.00 -4.05 -7.69
CA PHE A 333 -5.00 -3.76 -6.66
C PHE A 333 -4.00 -4.91 -6.46
N VAL A 334 -4.38 -6.16 -6.76
CA VAL A 334 -3.48 -7.33 -6.63
C VAL A 334 -2.30 -7.21 -7.57
N THR A 335 -2.57 -6.87 -8.83
CA THR A 335 -1.53 -6.68 -9.86
C THR A 335 -0.68 -5.45 -9.55
N VAL A 336 -1.31 -4.37 -9.09
CA VAL A 336 -0.62 -3.13 -8.72
C VAL A 336 0.33 -3.35 -7.55
N ASP A 337 -0.15 -3.96 -6.48
CA ASP A 337 0.68 -4.25 -5.29
C ASP A 337 1.83 -5.21 -5.63
N ASP A 338 1.58 -6.27 -6.42
CA ASP A 338 2.64 -7.18 -6.87
C ASP A 338 3.69 -6.48 -7.72
N PHE A 339 3.29 -5.56 -8.62
CA PHE A 339 4.20 -4.75 -9.43
C PHE A 339 5.02 -3.79 -8.56
N ILE A 340 4.39 -3.10 -7.61
CA ILE A 340 5.07 -2.18 -6.69
C ILE A 340 6.17 -2.91 -5.93
N PHE A 341 5.86 -4.06 -5.34
CA PHE A 341 6.83 -4.82 -4.56
C PHE A 341 7.91 -5.48 -5.43
N GLU A 342 7.61 -5.85 -6.68
CA GLU A 342 8.61 -6.30 -7.65
C GLU A 342 9.60 -5.18 -8.00
N TRP A 343 9.08 -3.98 -8.22
CA TRP A 343 9.91 -2.80 -8.47
C TRP A 343 10.79 -2.46 -7.25
N LEU A 344 10.23 -2.51 -6.04
CA LEU A 344 10.97 -2.30 -4.80
C LEU A 344 12.09 -3.35 -4.65
N ASP A 345 11.80 -4.63 -4.90
CA ASP A 345 12.79 -5.71 -4.81
C ASP A 345 13.96 -5.48 -5.78
N ALA A 346 13.65 -5.10 -7.02
CA ALA A 346 14.67 -4.77 -8.01
C ALA A 346 15.56 -3.59 -7.56
N LYS A 347 14.98 -2.53 -6.98
CA LYS A 347 15.73 -1.35 -6.54
C LYS A 347 16.53 -1.61 -5.26
N LEU A 348 15.96 -2.27 -4.26
CA LEU A 348 16.63 -2.61 -3.02
C LEU A 348 17.69 -3.71 -3.22
N GLY A 349 17.49 -4.62 -4.16
CA GLY A 349 18.50 -5.60 -4.56
C GLY A 349 19.70 -4.98 -5.30
N ALA A 350 19.47 -3.91 -6.07
CA ALA A 350 20.53 -3.15 -6.73
C ALA A 350 21.38 -2.33 -5.73
N ALA A 351 20.75 -1.76 -4.68
CA ALA A 351 21.47 -1.04 -3.63
C ALA A 351 22.55 -1.90 -2.97
N ARG A 352 22.27 -3.19 -2.73
CA ARG A 352 23.27 -4.14 -2.18
C ARG A 352 24.48 -4.38 -3.08
N ARG A 353 24.40 -4.10 -4.39
CA ARG A 353 25.49 -4.32 -5.36
C ARG A 353 26.43 -3.11 -5.48
N LEU A 354 26.07 -1.99 -4.89
CA LEU A 354 26.85 -0.74 -4.96
C LEU A 354 27.86 -0.58 -3.82
N ASP A 355 28.00 -1.57 -2.92
CA ASP A 355 29.05 -1.63 -1.91
C ASP A 355 30.13 -2.68 -2.27
N PRO A 356 31.38 -2.43 -1.95
CA PRO A 356 32.02 -1.29 -1.31
C PRO A 356 33.10 -0.64 -2.17
N VAL A 357 33.27 0.66 -2.08
CA VAL A 357 34.56 1.28 -2.35
C VAL A 357 35.52 0.77 -1.30
N THR A 358 36.27 -0.26 -1.64
CA THR A 358 37.45 -0.68 -0.88
C THR A 358 38.45 0.48 -0.93
N TYR A 359 38.53 1.23 0.15
CA TYR A 359 39.68 2.12 0.36
C TYR A 359 40.87 1.23 0.62
N LEU A 360 41.80 1.15 -0.35
CA LEU A 360 43.18 0.76 -0.14
C LEU A 360 43.95 1.93 0.43
#